data_80ebe809654232f1f903b0d72a6abb56
#
_entry.id   80ebe809654232f1f903b0d72a6abb56
#
_cell.length_a   1.000
_cell.length_b   1.000
_cell.length_c   1.000
_cell.angle_alpha   90.00
_cell.angle_beta   90.00
_cell.angle_gamma   90.00
#
_symmetry.space_group_name_H-M   'P 1'
#
loop_
_entity.id
_entity.type
_entity.pdbx_description
1 polymer ?
#
loop_
_entity_poly.entity_id
_entity_poly.type
_entity_poly.pdbx_seq_one_letter_code
_entity_poly.pdbx_strand_id
1 'polypeptide(L)'
;TEFTAMAKNKTQATDASVDAYIAQRASDEQRADCTVLMAMLESVTQHKPTMWGPSIVGYGSYRYTYESGRSGDMCLAGFAIRGRELVVYLAAEGEEQQALLSRLGKHKMGKAWLYFKRLADLDQTVLGQLVAGSVAELKRRHPAQNGA
;
A
#
# COMPACT_ATOMS: atom_id res chain seq x y z
N THR A 1 20.39 -8.90 -18.60
CA THR A 1 20.05 -10.24 -18.19
C THR A 1 19.10 -10.20 -17.01
N GLU A 2 19.04 -11.29 -16.30
CA GLU A 2 18.17 -11.37 -15.14
C GLU A 2 18.44 -10.28 -14.12
N PHE A 3 19.70 -10.04 -13.87
CA PHE A 3 20.06 -9.02 -12.91
C PHE A 3 19.52 -7.65 -13.32
N THR A 4 19.64 -7.34 -14.59
CA THR A 4 19.15 -6.07 -15.10
C THR A 4 17.63 -6.01 -14.99
N ALA A 5 16.96 -7.10 -15.29
CA ALA A 5 15.49 -7.15 -15.18
C ALA A 5 15.06 -6.95 -13.74
N MET A 6 15.78 -7.54 -12.79
CA MET A 6 15.46 -7.36 -11.38
C MET A 6 15.65 -5.92 -10.94
N ALA A 7 16.69 -5.27 -11.46
CA ALA A 7 16.92 -3.87 -11.11
C ALA A 7 15.79 -2.98 -11.60
N LYS A 8 15.18 -3.33 -12.75
CA LYS A 8 14.08 -2.55 -13.31
C LYS A 8 12.77 -2.79 -12.59
N ASN A 9 12.58 -4.01 -12.09
CA ASN A 9 11.30 -4.41 -11.52
C ASN A 9 11.50 -4.97 -10.13
N LYS A 10 12.04 -4.13 -9.27
CA LYS A 10 12.33 -4.56 -7.90
C LYS A 10 11.07 -4.92 -7.14
N THR A 11 9.97 -4.24 -7.41
CA THR A 11 8.72 -4.46 -6.70
C THR A 11 7.76 -5.15 -7.64
N GLN A 12 7.58 -6.44 -7.42
CA GLN A 12 6.68 -7.25 -8.22
C GLN A 12 5.91 -8.17 -7.31
N ALA A 13 4.71 -8.55 -7.74
CA ALA A 13 3.92 -9.54 -7.03
C ALA A 13 4.65 -10.88 -7.04
N THR A 14 4.60 -11.56 -5.91
CA THR A 14 5.22 -12.89 -5.77
C THR A 14 4.21 -13.83 -5.15
N ASP A 15 4.54 -15.12 -5.08
CA ASP A 15 3.69 -16.08 -4.42
C ASP A 15 4.18 -16.42 -3.01
N ALA A 16 5.02 -15.56 -2.44
CA ALA A 16 5.47 -15.73 -1.06
C ALA A 16 4.30 -15.61 -0.09
N SER A 17 4.45 -16.21 1.08
CA SER A 17 3.38 -16.25 2.06
C SER A 17 3.26 -14.93 2.82
N VAL A 18 2.08 -14.31 2.75
CA VAL A 18 1.76 -13.11 3.52
C VAL A 18 1.77 -13.45 5.01
N ASP A 19 1.18 -14.59 5.38
CA ASP A 19 1.14 -14.97 6.79
C ASP A 19 2.53 -15.17 7.36
N ALA A 20 3.42 -15.77 6.60
CA ALA A 20 4.80 -15.97 7.06
C ALA A 20 5.52 -14.65 7.24
N TYR A 21 5.31 -13.71 6.33
CA TYR A 21 5.90 -12.39 6.43
C TYR A 21 5.46 -11.69 7.72
N ILE A 22 4.16 -11.69 7.97
CA ILE A 22 3.62 -11.04 9.17
C ILE A 22 4.13 -11.73 10.43
N ALA A 23 4.15 -13.06 10.43
CA ALA A 23 4.63 -13.81 11.59
C ALA A 23 6.08 -13.49 11.91
N GLN A 24 6.91 -13.27 10.89
CA GLN A 24 8.33 -12.98 11.11
C GLN A 24 8.61 -11.54 11.50
N ARG A 25 7.80 -10.61 11.01
CA ARG A 25 8.13 -9.19 11.13
C ARG A 25 7.33 -8.44 12.17
N ALA A 26 6.11 -8.89 12.46
CA ALA A 26 5.20 -8.14 13.33
C ALA A 26 5.35 -8.57 14.78
N SER A 27 5.34 -7.60 15.69
CA SER A 27 5.15 -7.87 17.11
C SER A 27 3.71 -8.30 17.33
N ASP A 28 3.40 -8.75 18.55
CA ASP A 28 2.03 -9.15 18.87
C ASP A 28 1.05 -8.01 18.63
N GLU A 29 1.44 -6.81 19.07
CA GLU A 29 0.59 -5.62 18.88
C GLU A 29 0.43 -5.29 17.40
N GLN A 30 1.51 -5.38 16.65
CA GLN A 30 1.46 -5.11 15.22
C GLN A 30 0.62 -6.13 14.48
N ARG A 31 0.61 -7.38 14.93
CA ARG A 31 -0.23 -8.41 14.28
C ARG A 31 -1.70 -8.06 14.36
N ALA A 32 -2.14 -7.57 15.51
CA ALA A 32 -3.53 -7.15 15.66
C ALA A 32 -3.84 -6.01 14.69
N ASP A 33 -2.94 -5.03 14.59
CA ASP A 33 -3.12 -3.92 13.66
C ASP A 33 -3.10 -4.39 12.21
N CYS A 34 -2.21 -5.33 11.89
CA CYS A 34 -2.14 -5.89 10.54
C CYS A 34 -3.46 -6.58 10.16
N THR A 35 -4.08 -7.29 11.08
CA THR A 35 -5.36 -7.94 10.81
C THR A 35 -6.42 -6.93 10.40
N VAL A 36 -6.47 -5.80 11.11
CA VAL A 36 -7.43 -4.74 10.79
C VAL A 36 -7.10 -4.11 9.45
N LEU A 37 -5.81 -3.82 9.21
CA LEU A 37 -5.39 -3.25 7.92
C LEU A 37 -5.73 -4.18 6.77
N MET A 38 -5.49 -5.47 6.93
CA MET A 38 -5.76 -6.43 5.86
C MET A 38 -7.25 -6.44 5.51
N ALA A 39 -8.11 -6.42 6.51
CA ALA A 39 -9.55 -6.39 6.26
C ALA A 39 -9.95 -5.10 5.55
N MET A 40 -9.39 -3.98 6.00
CA MET A 40 -9.69 -2.68 5.40
C MET A 40 -9.25 -2.61 3.94
N LEU A 41 -8.01 -3.02 3.66
CA LEU A 41 -7.48 -2.93 2.30
C LEU A 41 -8.19 -3.91 1.36
N GLU A 42 -8.52 -5.09 1.85
CA GLU A 42 -9.28 -6.03 1.04
C GLU A 42 -10.68 -5.48 0.73
N SER A 43 -11.31 -4.87 1.70
CA SER A 43 -12.63 -4.28 1.51
C SER A 43 -12.62 -3.16 0.49
N VAL A 44 -11.62 -2.29 0.58
CA VAL A 44 -11.53 -1.14 -0.33
C VAL A 44 -11.19 -1.57 -1.75
N THR A 45 -10.25 -2.50 -1.90
CA THR A 45 -9.76 -2.89 -3.22
C THR A 45 -10.54 -4.02 -3.84
N GLN A 46 -11.22 -4.83 -3.04
CA GLN A 46 -11.89 -6.05 -3.49
C GLN A 46 -10.91 -7.06 -4.09
N HIS A 47 -9.69 -7.06 -3.59
CA HIS A 47 -8.64 -8.00 -4.00
C HIS A 47 -8.06 -8.68 -2.78
N LYS A 48 -7.51 -9.87 -2.98
CA LYS A 48 -6.82 -10.61 -1.93
C LYS A 48 -5.39 -10.09 -1.77
N PRO A 49 -4.80 -10.27 -0.59
CA PRO A 49 -3.42 -9.83 -0.37
C PRO A 49 -2.42 -10.71 -1.10
N THR A 50 -1.36 -10.08 -1.55
CA THR A 50 -0.25 -10.73 -2.24
C THR A 50 1.04 -10.04 -1.81
N MET A 51 2.11 -10.79 -1.67
CA MET A 51 3.40 -10.16 -1.39
C MET A 51 3.91 -9.45 -2.64
N TRP A 52 4.36 -8.23 -2.44
CA TRP A 52 5.03 -7.43 -3.47
C TRP A 52 6.45 -7.20 -3.00
N GLY A 53 7.39 -7.85 -3.68
CA GLY A 53 8.76 -7.86 -3.23
C GLY A 53 8.86 -8.56 -1.89
N PRO A 54 9.91 -8.31 -1.14
CA PRO A 54 10.14 -9.03 0.12
C PRO A 54 9.40 -8.46 1.33
N SER A 55 8.79 -7.29 1.22
CA SER A 55 8.33 -6.61 2.42
C SER A 55 7.03 -5.82 2.29
N ILE A 56 6.29 -5.95 1.20
CA ILE A 56 5.04 -5.23 1.01
C ILE A 56 3.90 -6.23 0.85
N VAL A 57 2.84 -6.04 1.63
CA VAL A 57 1.59 -6.79 1.46
C VAL A 57 0.68 -5.91 0.61
N GLY A 58 0.41 -6.32 -0.62
CA GLY A 58 -0.29 -5.49 -1.59
C GLY A 58 -1.59 -6.07 -2.06
N TYR A 59 -2.46 -5.21 -2.56
CA TYR A 59 -3.82 -5.55 -3.00
C TYR A 59 -4.06 -4.93 -4.37
N GLY A 60 -4.43 -5.78 -5.33
CA GLY A 60 -4.65 -5.31 -6.70
C GLY A 60 -3.36 -4.86 -7.36
N SER A 61 -3.47 -4.28 -8.52
CA SER A 61 -2.30 -3.76 -9.21
C SER A 61 -2.70 -2.74 -10.25
N TYR A 62 -1.74 -1.92 -10.63
CA TYR A 62 -1.89 -1.03 -11.77
C TYR A 62 -0.54 -0.97 -12.49
N ARG A 63 -0.59 -0.54 -13.75
CA ARG A 63 0.63 -0.39 -14.53
C ARG A 63 0.90 1.09 -14.74
N TYR A 64 2.11 1.49 -14.41
CA TYR A 64 2.57 2.85 -14.68
C TYR A 64 3.53 2.83 -15.87
N THR A 65 3.60 3.97 -16.57
CA THR A 65 4.50 4.11 -17.70
C THR A 65 5.17 5.47 -17.59
N TYR A 66 6.49 5.46 -17.65
CA TYR A 66 7.27 6.69 -17.65
C TYR A 66 7.33 7.27 -19.05
N GLU A 67 7.68 8.55 -19.13
CA GLU A 67 7.86 9.20 -20.42
C GLU A 67 8.89 8.50 -21.29
N SER A 68 9.86 7.88 -20.66
CA SER A 68 10.89 7.12 -21.37
C SER A 68 10.36 5.86 -22.04
N GLY A 69 9.11 5.50 -21.78
CA GLY A 69 8.53 4.27 -22.30
C GLY A 69 8.66 3.08 -21.37
N ARG A 70 9.38 3.24 -20.27
CA ARG A 70 9.50 2.16 -19.30
C ARG A 70 8.20 2.03 -18.51
N SER A 71 7.81 0.81 -18.23
CA SER A 71 6.61 0.57 -17.45
C SER A 71 6.87 -0.47 -16.38
N GLY A 72 5.99 -0.54 -15.43
CA GLY A 72 6.05 -1.51 -14.35
C GLY A 72 4.72 -1.61 -13.67
N ASP A 73 4.61 -2.55 -12.75
CA ASP A 73 3.38 -2.78 -12.00
C ASP A 73 3.60 -2.40 -10.54
N MET A 74 2.53 -1.96 -9.90
CA MET A 74 2.54 -1.66 -8.47
C MET A 74 1.17 -2.01 -7.91
N CYS A 75 1.10 -2.33 -6.62
CA CYS A 75 -0.18 -2.62 -5.98
C CYS A 75 -1.02 -1.34 -5.87
N LEU A 76 -2.33 -1.50 -5.91
CA LEU A 76 -3.25 -0.37 -5.75
C LEU A 76 -3.26 0.14 -4.31
N ALA A 77 -3.13 -0.77 -3.36
CA ALA A 77 -3.03 -0.42 -1.95
C ALA A 77 -2.12 -1.44 -1.31
N GLY A 78 -1.51 -1.08 -0.20
CA GLY A 78 -0.63 -2.03 0.48
C GLY A 78 -0.09 -1.47 1.77
N PHE A 79 0.55 -2.35 2.53
CA PHE A 79 1.21 -1.93 3.75
C PHE A 79 2.48 -2.75 3.95
N ALA A 80 3.33 -2.27 4.85
CA ALA A 80 4.55 -2.96 5.19
C ALA A 80 4.85 -2.74 6.66
N ILE A 81 5.67 -3.63 7.20
CA ILE A 81 6.14 -3.54 8.59
C ILE A 81 7.58 -3.03 8.54
N ARG A 82 7.83 -1.88 9.13
CA ARG A 82 9.15 -1.24 9.14
C ARG A 82 9.60 -1.06 10.58
N GLY A 83 10.20 -2.11 11.15
CA GLY A 83 10.61 -2.08 12.53
C GLY A 83 9.40 -1.91 13.45
N ARG A 84 9.37 -0.80 14.15
CA ARG A 84 8.27 -0.52 15.09
C ARG A 84 7.13 0.25 14.47
N GLU A 85 7.24 0.58 13.19
CA GLU A 85 6.21 1.32 12.50
C GLU A 85 5.55 0.48 11.44
N LEU A 86 4.30 0.82 11.16
CA LEU A 86 3.58 0.30 10.02
C LEU A 86 3.52 1.41 8.98
N VAL A 87 3.58 1.04 7.71
CA VAL A 87 3.48 2.01 6.62
C VAL A 87 2.41 1.56 5.64
N VAL A 88 1.68 2.52 5.10
CA VAL A 88 0.60 2.25 4.15
C VAL A 88 0.89 3.03 2.87
N TYR A 89 0.81 2.34 1.74
CA TYR A 89 1.02 2.95 0.44
C TYR A 89 -0.18 3.83 0.11
N LEU A 90 0.07 5.09 -0.23
CA LEU A 90 -1.00 6.07 -0.30
C LEU A 90 -0.68 7.19 -1.28
N ALA A 91 -1.54 7.37 -2.27
CA ALA A 91 -1.51 8.56 -3.10
C ALA A 91 -2.27 9.65 -2.35
N ALA A 92 -1.55 10.62 -1.83
CA ALA A 92 -2.12 11.60 -0.90
C ALA A 92 -2.14 13.02 -1.45
N GLU A 93 -2.02 13.17 -2.74
CA GLU A 93 -2.06 14.48 -3.37
C GLU A 93 -3.50 14.96 -3.52
N GLY A 94 -3.68 16.27 -3.50
CA GLY A 94 -4.99 16.86 -3.68
C GLY A 94 -5.59 17.33 -2.37
N GLU A 95 -6.52 18.26 -2.48
CA GLU A 95 -7.09 18.92 -1.32
C GLU A 95 -7.86 17.97 -0.40
N GLU A 96 -8.62 17.05 -0.98
CA GLU A 96 -9.40 16.12 -0.19
C GLU A 96 -8.50 15.20 0.64
N GLN A 97 -7.45 14.67 0.01
CA GLN A 97 -6.52 13.81 0.71
C GLN A 97 -5.78 14.57 1.80
N GLN A 98 -5.36 15.79 1.52
CA GLN A 98 -4.67 16.60 2.51
C GLN A 98 -5.59 16.94 3.68
N ALA A 99 -6.85 17.22 3.42
CA ALA A 99 -7.81 17.48 4.48
C ALA A 99 -8.01 16.25 5.36
N LEU A 100 -8.07 15.07 4.75
CA LEU A 100 -8.20 13.83 5.51
C LEU A 100 -6.96 13.58 6.36
N LEU A 101 -5.77 13.81 5.81
CA LEU A 101 -4.54 13.65 6.56
C LEU A 101 -4.52 14.54 7.81
N SER A 102 -5.07 15.74 7.71
CA SER A 102 -5.08 16.66 8.84
C SER A 102 -5.96 16.17 9.99
N ARG A 103 -6.86 15.22 9.73
CA ARG A 103 -7.76 14.67 10.75
C ARG A 103 -7.40 13.25 11.15
N LEU A 104 -6.33 12.71 10.59
CA LEU A 104 -6.01 11.29 10.75
C LEU A 104 -5.51 10.95 12.13
N GLY A 105 -4.68 11.79 12.72
CA GLY A 105 -4.06 11.52 13.99
C GLY A 105 -2.55 11.52 13.85
N LYS A 106 -1.86 10.85 14.77
CA LYS A 106 -0.42 10.91 14.85
C LYS A 106 0.24 10.06 13.78
N HIS A 107 0.86 10.70 12.81
CA HIS A 107 1.48 10.02 11.69
C HIS A 107 2.58 10.87 11.08
N LYS A 108 3.33 10.27 10.15
CA LYS A 108 4.24 10.99 9.28
C LYS A 108 3.90 10.60 7.85
N MET A 109 4.01 11.54 6.94
CA MET A 109 3.73 11.25 5.54
C MET A 109 4.99 11.47 4.72
N GLY A 110 5.45 10.42 4.06
CA GLY A 110 6.50 10.54 3.07
C GLY A 110 5.88 10.80 1.71
N LYS A 111 6.63 10.52 0.65
CA LYS A 111 6.17 10.79 -0.70
C LYS A 111 4.95 9.96 -1.08
N ALA A 112 5.00 8.68 -0.79
CA ALA A 112 3.94 7.75 -1.14
C ALA A 112 3.64 6.77 -0.01
N TRP A 113 4.17 7.01 1.17
CA TRP A 113 4.02 6.09 2.29
C TRP A 113 3.65 6.86 3.55
N LEU A 114 2.57 6.39 4.17
CA LEU A 114 2.08 6.92 5.44
C LEU A 114 2.67 6.07 6.55
N TYR A 115 3.33 6.69 7.53
CA TYR A 115 3.98 6.00 8.65
C TYR A 115 3.22 6.25 9.94
N PHE A 116 3.00 5.18 10.71
CA PHE A 116 2.41 5.32 12.05
C PHE A 116 2.84 4.13 12.91
N LYS A 117 2.68 4.26 14.23
CA LYS A 117 3.10 3.20 15.15
C LYS A 117 1.97 2.24 15.45
N ARG A 118 0.79 2.76 15.77
CA ARG A 118 -0.36 1.94 16.14
C ARG A 118 -1.61 2.48 15.46
N LEU A 119 -2.50 1.57 15.08
CA LEU A 119 -3.78 2.01 14.53
C LEU A 119 -4.60 2.80 15.55
N ALA A 120 -4.39 2.54 16.83
CA ALA A 120 -5.08 3.29 17.87
C ALA A 120 -4.75 4.78 17.86
N ASP A 121 -3.60 5.15 17.27
CA ASP A 121 -3.20 6.55 17.14
C ASP A 121 -3.95 7.26 16.02
N LEU A 122 -4.67 6.53 15.19
CA LEU A 122 -5.30 7.06 13.98
C LEU A 122 -6.81 6.93 14.06
N ASP A 123 -7.48 7.81 13.32
CA ASP A 123 -8.91 7.67 13.06
C ASP A 123 -9.07 6.68 11.92
N GLN A 124 -9.56 5.49 12.23
CA GLN A 124 -9.63 4.41 11.24
C GLN A 124 -10.62 4.71 10.12
N THR A 125 -11.68 5.43 10.41
CA THR A 125 -12.62 5.85 9.36
C THR A 125 -11.91 6.76 8.36
N VAL A 126 -11.14 7.70 8.86
CA VAL A 126 -10.37 8.62 8.01
C VAL A 126 -9.34 7.84 7.20
N LEU A 127 -8.66 6.89 7.84
CA LEU A 127 -7.69 6.07 7.12
C LEU A 127 -8.34 5.32 5.97
N GLY A 128 -9.52 4.72 6.21
CA GLY A 128 -10.25 4.04 5.14
C GLY A 128 -10.59 4.96 3.99
N GLN A 129 -10.99 6.18 4.31
CA GLN A 129 -11.29 7.18 3.27
C GLN A 129 -10.04 7.57 2.49
N LEU A 130 -8.91 7.69 3.18
CA LEU A 130 -7.63 7.97 2.52
C LEU A 130 -7.25 6.87 1.56
N VAL A 131 -7.39 5.61 1.99
CA VAL A 131 -7.07 4.47 1.15
C VAL A 131 -8.00 4.44 -0.07
N ALA A 132 -9.31 4.62 0.15
CA ALA A 132 -10.28 4.62 -0.94
C ALA A 132 -9.97 5.72 -1.95
N GLY A 133 -9.64 6.92 -1.47
CA GLY A 133 -9.27 8.02 -2.35
C GLY A 133 -8.00 7.76 -3.11
N SER A 134 -7.03 7.13 -2.46
CA SER A 134 -5.78 6.75 -3.10
C SER A 134 -6.03 5.76 -4.24
N VAL A 135 -6.81 4.71 -3.97
CA VAL A 135 -7.12 3.71 -4.99
C VAL A 135 -7.85 4.34 -6.16
N ALA A 136 -8.83 5.20 -5.88
CA ALA A 136 -9.59 5.86 -6.93
C ALA A 136 -8.68 6.73 -7.80
N GLU A 137 -7.76 7.46 -7.16
CA GLU A 137 -6.85 8.32 -7.90
C GLU A 137 -5.90 7.53 -8.77
N LEU A 138 -5.38 6.41 -8.27
CA LEU A 138 -4.48 5.57 -9.04
C LEU A 138 -5.20 4.97 -10.26
N LYS A 139 -6.45 4.54 -10.08
CA LYS A 139 -7.23 4.04 -11.20
C LYS A 139 -7.51 5.12 -12.23
N ARG A 140 -7.73 6.34 -11.77
CA ARG A 140 -7.96 7.47 -12.68
C ARG A 140 -6.72 7.78 -13.50
N ARG A 141 -5.54 7.74 -12.87
CA ARG A 141 -4.27 8.03 -13.55
C ARG A 141 -3.85 6.92 -14.50
N HIS A 142 -4.29 5.69 -14.24
CA HIS A 142 -3.85 4.52 -14.99
C HIS A 142 -5.04 3.70 -15.47
N PRO A 143 -5.96 4.30 -16.25
CA PRO A 143 -7.23 3.64 -16.59
C PRO A 143 -7.07 2.50 -17.58
N ALA A 144 -6.04 2.51 -18.40
CA ALA A 144 -5.89 1.51 -19.44
C ALA A 144 -5.79 0.10 -18.90
N GLN A 145 -5.29 -0.05 -17.69
CA GLN A 145 -5.09 -1.37 -17.10
C GLN A 145 -6.37 -1.97 -16.58
N ASN A 146 -7.36 -1.14 -16.33
CA ASN A 146 -8.61 -1.61 -15.74
C ASN A 146 -9.52 -2.25 -16.76
N GLY A 147 -9.30 -1.97 -18.04
CA GLY A 147 -10.09 -2.55 -19.09
C GLY A 147 -9.65 -3.93 -19.47
N ALA A 148 -8.50 -4.32 -19.00
CA ALA A 148 -7.96 -5.62 -19.37
C ALA A 148 -8.65 -6.76 -18.66
#